data_6494ec55e94d08b125f3b8d978722126
#
_entry.id   6494ec55e94d08b125f3b8d978722126
#
_cell.length_a   1.000
_cell.length_b   1.000
_cell.length_c   1.000
_cell.angle_alpha   90.00
_cell.angle_beta   90.00
_cell.angle_gamma   90.00
#
_symmetry.space_group_name_H-M   'P 1'
#
loop_
_entity.id
_entity.type
_entity.pdbx_description
1 polymer ?
#
loop_
_entity_poly.entity_id
_entity_poly.type
_entity_poly.pdbx_seq_one_letter_code
_entity_poly.pdbx_strand_id
1 'polypeptide(L)'
;SMIDAKITSFDTDSKQENYDFGDVVLERCVSYYRGLHFTACLEFMDIPVINKFDVANTCGNKMITSMLLKKNNIPTPKTYFSFSAETALENFENIGYPLVIKPIIGSWGRSVMPVKDKDTAEAVIENRQVTDGPQDRIYYLQEMIDRPPRDIRVITVGDQAVSAMYRKSSGGFKTNIALGADPE
;
A
#
# COMPACT_ATOMS: atom_id res chain seq x y z
N SER A 1 -26.48 5.36 -1.48
CA SER A 1 -26.06 6.42 -2.43
C SER A 1 -24.57 6.35 -2.70
N MET A 2 -24.10 6.94 -3.79
CA MET A 2 -22.66 7.07 -4.10
C MET A 2 -22.27 8.54 -3.97
N ILE A 3 -21.26 8.81 -3.11
CA ILE A 3 -20.79 10.16 -2.82
C ILE A 3 -19.38 10.32 -3.36
N ASP A 4 -19.12 11.36 -4.14
CA ASP A 4 -17.78 11.65 -4.66
C ASP A 4 -17.02 12.56 -3.68
N ALA A 5 -15.99 12.02 -3.06
CA ALA A 5 -15.12 12.76 -2.12
C ALA A 5 -14.44 14.01 -2.73
N LYS A 6 -14.41 14.14 -4.07
CA LYS A 6 -13.80 15.31 -4.72
C LYS A 6 -14.66 16.58 -4.63
N ILE A 7 -15.97 16.39 -4.49
CA ILE A 7 -16.95 17.48 -4.44
C ILE A 7 -17.57 17.63 -3.06
N THR A 8 -17.16 16.80 -2.10
CA THR A 8 -17.63 16.82 -0.72
C THR A 8 -16.70 17.72 0.11
N SER A 9 -17.26 18.58 0.94
CA SER A 9 -16.55 19.38 1.92
C SER A 9 -17.11 19.14 3.31
N PHE A 10 -16.28 19.30 4.33
CA PHE A 10 -16.63 19.19 5.73
C PHE A 10 -16.36 20.52 6.44
N ASP A 11 -17.24 20.89 7.34
CA ASP A 11 -17.13 22.05 8.22
C ASP A 11 -17.00 21.56 9.66
N THR A 12 -16.11 22.15 10.43
CA THR A 12 -15.88 21.76 11.85
C THR A 12 -17.00 22.21 12.79
N ASP A 13 -17.79 23.20 12.39
CA ASP A 13 -18.81 23.83 13.24
C ASP A 13 -20.22 23.32 12.96
N SER A 14 -20.45 22.68 11.82
CA SER A 14 -21.77 22.20 11.42
C SER A 14 -21.90 20.68 11.48
N LYS A 15 -22.98 20.20 12.06
CA LYS A 15 -23.49 18.86 11.71
C LYS A 15 -23.86 18.94 10.25
N GLN A 16 -23.14 18.22 9.41
CA GLN A 16 -23.33 18.33 7.96
C GLN A 16 -24.71 17.81 7.54
N GLU A 17 -25.66 18.74 7.38
CA GLU A 17 -27.02 18.45 6.93
C GLU A 17 -27.11 18.19 5.41
N ASN A 18 -26.00 18.45 4.66
CA ASN A 18 -26.03 18.47 3.19
C ASN A 18 -25.84 17.09 2.54
N TYR A 19 -25.44 16.07 3.29
CA TYR A 19 -25.20 14.73 2.75
C TYR A 19 -25.86 13.67 3.62
N ASP A 20 -26.72 12.86 3.02
CA ASP A 20 -27.19 11.64 3.63
C ASP A 20 -26.16 10.52 3.40
N PHE A 21 -25.38 10.24 4.41
CA PHE A 21 -24.39 9.15 4.38
C PHE A 21 -24.99 7.78 4.70
N GLY A 22 -26.26 7.73 5.10
CA GLY A 22 -26.92 6.50 5.57
C GLY A 22 -26.33 6.00 6.89
N ASP A 23 -26.58 4.72 7.20
CA ASP A 23 -26.16 4.09 8.46
C ASP A 23 -24.69 3.71 8.50
N VAL A 24 -24.04 3.52 7.34
CA VAL A 24 -22.65 3.12 7.20
C VAL A 24 -22.08 3.52 5.84
N VAL A 25 -20.83 3.92 5.82
CA VAL A 25 -20.11 4.27 4.59
C VAL A 25 -19.08 3.19 4.26
N LEU A 26 -19.10 2.67 3.05
CA LEU A 26 -18.04 1.86 2.49
C LEU A 26 -17.08 2.76 1.71
N GLU A 27 -15.89 3.03 2.26
CA GLU A 27 -14.87 3.85 1.63
C GLU A 27 -14.24 3.10 0.44
N ARG A 28 -14.26 3.72 -0.75
CA ARG A 28 -13.72 3.16 -2.01
C ARG A 28 -12.96 4.18 -2.85
N CYS A 29 -12.39 5.23 -2.24
CA CYS A 29 -11.60 6.21 -2.95
C CYS A 29 -10.40 5.59 -3.65
N VAL A 30 -10.13 6.03 -4.86
CA VAL A 30 -8.94 5.62 -5.62
C VAL A 30 -7.66 6.21 -5.01
N SER A 31 -7.74 7.45 -4.49
CA SER A 31 -6.63 8.13 -3.84
C SER A 31 -6.55 7.74 -2.38
N TYR A 32 -5.43 7.12 -1.99
CA TYR A 32 -5.17 6.73 -0.60
C TYR A 32 -5.35 7.90 0.38
N TYR A 33 -4.69 9.02 0.15
CA TYR A 33 -4.75 10.16 1.08
C TYR A 33 -6.16 10.77 1.16
N ARG A 34 -6.84 10.87 0.03
CA ARG A 34 -8.21 11.40 0.04
C ARG A 34 -9.15 10.46 0.80
N GLY A 35 -9.09 9.17 0.53
CA GLY A 35 -9.89 8.18 1.24
C GLY A 35 -9.60 8.18 2.74
N LEU A 36 -8.32 8.17 3.13
CA LEU A 36 -7.91 8.19 4.53
C LEU A 36 -8.45 9.40 5.29
N HIS A 37 -8.29 10.62 4.75
CA HIS A 37 -8.75 11.84 5.42
C HIS A 37 -10.27 11.99 5.37
N PHE A 38 -10.91 11.54 4.30
CA PHE A 38 -12.37 11.48 4.21
C PHE A 38 -12.95 10.55 5.28
N THR A 39 -12.35 9.38 5.47
CA THR A 39 -12.71 8.46 6.55
C THR A 39 -12.56 9.11 7.93
N ALA A 40 -11.46 9.85 8.17
CA ALA A 40 -11.27 10.56 9.43
C ALA A 40 -12.38 11.60 9.69
N CYS A 41 -12.79 12.33 8.66
CA CYS A 41 -13.90 13.28 8.79
C CYS A 41 -15.23 12.58 9.13
N LEU A 42 -15.52 11.47 8.48
CA LEU A 42 -16.74 10.70 8.76
C LEU A 42 -16.75 10.14 10.19
N GLU A 43 -15.62 9.57 10.64
CA GLU A 43 -15.49 9.08 12.02
C GLU A 43 -15.61 10.19 13.06
N PHE A 44 -15.07 11.38 12.78
CA PHE A 44 -15.24 12.55 13.65
C PHE A 44 -16.74 12.96 13.79
N MET A 45 -17.53 12.67 12.77
CA MET A 45 -18.98 12.91 12.75
C MET A 45 -19.80 11.73 13.28
N ASP A 46 -19.17 10.74 13.93
CA ASP A 46 -19.79 9.51 14.41
C ASP A 46 -20.46 8.66 13.32
N ILE A 47 -20.05 8.81 12.06
CA ILE A 47 -20.56 8.01 10.95
C ILE A 47 -19.70 6.75 10.81
N PRO A 48 -20.29 5.54 10.94
CA PRO A 48 -19.56 4.28 10.80
C PRO A 48 -18.96 4.14 9.41
N VAL A 49 -17.67 3.80 9.34
CA VAL A 49 -16.94 3.62 8.07
C VAL A 49 -16.29 2.24 8.01
N ILE A 50 -16.36 1.61 6.87
CA ILE A 50 -15.65 0.37 6.52
C ILE A 50 -14.64 0.67 5.40
N ASN A 51 -13.34 0.46 5.63
CA ASN A 51 -12.67 0.17 6.89
C ASN A 51 -12.44 1.46 7.68
N LYS A 52 -12.24 1.34 9.00
CA LYS A 52 -11.92 2.46 9.88
C LYS A 52 -10.60 3.13 9.50
N PHE A 53 -10.43 4.39 9.94
CA PHE A 53 -9.21 5.17 9.70
C PHE A 53 -7.94 4.43 10.11
N ASP A 54 -7.88 3.88 11.31
CA ASP A 54 -6.69 3.17 11.80
C ASP A 54 -6.35 1.93 10.98
N VAL A 55 -7.38 1.21 10.51
CA VAL A 55 -7.21 0.05 9.62
C VAL A 55 -6.68 0.51 8.26
N ALA A 56 -7.29 1.54 7.68
CA ALA A 56 -6.89 2.08 6.39
C ALA A 56 -5.46 2.65 6.44
N ASN A 57 -5.11 3.38 7.50
CA ASN A 57 -3.78 3.93 7.74
C ASN A 57 -2.72 2.82 7.90
N THR A 58 -3.02 1.81 8.71
CA THR A 58 -2.12 0.68 8.94
C THR A 58 -1.90 -0.15 7.68
N CYS A 59 -2.99 -0.59 7.04
CA CYS A 59 -2.90 -1.46 5.85
C CYS A 59 -2.43 -0.72 4.60
N GLY A 60 -2.64 0.59 4.52
CA GLY A 60 -2.17 1.42 3.42
C GLY A 60 -0.66 1.70 3.46
N ASN A 61 -0.03 1.57 4.62
CA ASN A 61 1.40 1.77 4.81
C ASN A 61 2.14 0.43 4.91
N LYS A 62 2.94 0.10 3.90
CA LYS A 62 3.66 -1.18 3.83
C LYS A 62 4.67 -1.38 4.96
N MET A 63 5.29 -0.29 5.43
CA MET A 63 6.24 -0.35 6.54
C MET A 63 5.51 -0.75 7.82
N ILE A 64 4.44 -0.07 8.17
CA ILE A 64 3.64 -0.37 9.37
C ILE A 64 3.08 -1.80 9.29
N THR A 65 2.50 -2.17 8.14
CA THR A 65 1.98 -3.52 7.91
C THR A 65 3.06 -4.59 8.13
N SER A 66 4.25 -4.42 7.54
CA SER A 66 5.34 -5.40 7.68
C SER A 66 5.83 -5.52 9.12
N MET A 67 5.93 -4.42 9.84
CA MET A 67 6.29 -4.44 11.27
C MET A 67 5.24 -5.17 12.11
N LEU A 68 3.95 -4.94 11.84
CA LEU A 68 2.87 -5.64 12.55
C LEU A 68 2.83 -7.13 12.23
N LEU A 69 3.01 -7.52 10.97
CA LEU A 69 3.11 -8.94 10.58
C LEU A 69 4.26 -9.61 11.36
N LYS A 70 5.43 -8.98 11.37
CA LYS A 70 6.60 -9.50 12.09
C LYS A 70 6.37 -9.59 13.60
N LYS A 71 5.79 -8.54 14.20
CA LYS A 71 5.46 -8.50 15.64
C LYS A 71 4.51 -9.63 16.06
N ASN A 72 3.60 -10.02 15.16
CA ASN A 72 2.63 -11.08 15.40
C ASN A 72 3.09 -12.46 14.89
N ASN A 73 4.37 -12.62 14.55
CA ASN A 73 4.97 -13.85 14.03
C ASN A 73 4.29 -14.38 12.74
N ILE A 74 3.68 -13.49 11.96
CA ILE A 74 3.13 -13.85 10.65
C ILE A 74 4.27 -13.87 9.63
N PRO A 75 4.44 -14.96 8.88
CA PRO A 75 5.50 -15.08 7.88
C PRO A 75 5.46 -13.92 6.89
N THR A 76 6.57 -13.20 6.77
CA THR A 76 6.74 -12.08 5.84
C THR A 76 8.19 -12.07 5.34
N PRO A 77 8.44 -11.68 4.09
CA PRO A 77 9.79 -11.61 3.55
C PRO A 77 10.72 -10.70 4.36
N LYS A 78 12.01 -11.01 4.36
CA LYS A 78 13.03 -10.16 5.01
C LYS A 78 12.93 -8.73 4.45
N THR A 79 12.80 -7.76 5.33
CA THR A 79 12.52 -6.38 4.94
C THR A 79 13.38 -5.42 5.75
N TYR A 80 13.94 -4.41 5.07
CA TYR A 80 14.64 -3.30 5.68
C TYR A 80 13.95 -1.98 5.38
N PHE A 81 14.05 -1.06 6.31
CA PHE A 81 13.61 0.32 6.16
C PHE A 81 14.81 1.24 6.33
N SER A 82 15.04 2.13 5.37
CA SER A 82 16.11 3.11 5.43
C SER A 82 15.52 4.51 5.24
N PHE A 83 16.10 5.48 5.89
CA PHE A 83 15.66 6.87 5.88
C PHE A 83 16.69 7.81 5.25
N SER A 84 17.77 7.23 4.70
CA SER A 84 18.75 7.91 3.87
C SER A 84 19.19 7.01 2.71
N ALA A 85 19.74 7.62 1.68
CA ALA A 85 20.28 6.91 0.52
C ALA A 85 21.46 5.99 0.91
N GLU A 86 22.33 6.49 1.79
CA GLU A 86 23.51 5.79 2.26
C GLU A 86 23.12 4.49 2.98
N THR A 87 22.23 4.57 3.97
CA THR A 87 21.75 3.38 4.68
C THR A 87 20.90 2.46 3.80
N ALA A 88 20.28 3.00 2.76
CA ALA A 88 19.58 2.16 1.79
C ALA A 88 20.57 1.32 0.96
N LEU A 89 21.68 1.93 0.48
CA LEU A 89 22.73 1.23 -0.25
C LEU A 89 23.39 0.12 0.60
N GLU A 90 23.68 0.40 1.86
CA GLU A 90 24.18 -0.62 2.80
C GLU A 90 23.20 -1.79 2.95
N ASN A 91 21.90 -1.49 3.05
CA ASN A 91 20.88 -2.51 3.22
C ASN A 91 20.58 -3.31 1.94
N PHE A 92 20.88 -2.78 0.75
CA PHE A 92 20.87 -3.59 -0.47
C PHE A 92 21.88 -4.75 -0.37
N GLU A 93 23.09 -4.46 0.11
CA GLU A 93 24.12 -5.48 0.30
C GLU A 93 23.75 -6.49 1.42
N ASN A 94 23.13 -6.01 2.50
CA ASN A 94 22.68 -6.86 3.61
C ASN A 94 21.54 -7.82 3.26
N ILE A 95 20.67 -7.45 2.32
CA ILE A 95 19.59 -8.30 1.80
C ILE A 95 20.19 -9.26 0.77
N GLY A 96 21.04 -8.76 -0.11
CA GLY A 96 21.51 -9.43 -1.31
C GLY A 96 20.57 -9.25 -2.50
N TYR A 97 21.05 -9.65 -3.67
CA TYR A 97 20.30 -9.53 -4.92
C TYR A 97 19.78 -10.89 -5.41
N PRO A 98 18.64 -10.95 -6.08
CA PRO A 98 17.72 -9.85 -6.36
C PRO A 98 16.83 -9.49 -5.17
N LEU A 99 16.41 -8.24 -5.11
CA LEU A 99 15.46 -7.74 -4.12
C LEU A 99 14.40 -6.84 -4.79
N VAL A 100 13.43 -6.35 -4.02
CA VAL A 100 12.38 -5.46 -4.50
C VAL A 100 12.36 -4.19 -3.66
N ILE A 101 12.42 -3.04 -4.33
CA ILE A 101 12.16 -1.74 -3.70
C ILE A 101 10.69 -1.33 -3.96
N LYS A 102 10.04 -0.78 -2.93
CA LYS A 102 8.64 -0.39 -2.99
C LYS A 102 8.44 0.99 -2.36
N PRO A 103 7.46 1.79 -2.80
CA PRO A 103 7.02 2.94 -2.03
C PRO A 103 6.31 2.45 -0.77
N ILE A 104 6.45 3.15 0.35
CA ILE A 104 5.75 2.80 1.60
C ILE A 104 4.23 2.91 1.45
N ILE A 105 3.77 3.90 0.69
CA ILE A 105 2.38 4.11 0.31
C ILE A 105 2.27 4.02 -1.21
N GLY A 106 1.28 3.30 -1.69
CA GLY A 106 1.03 3.13 -3.12
C GLY A 106 0.31 1.83 -3.43
N SER A 107 -0.45 1.84 -4.51
CA SER A 107 -1.27 0.73 -4.98
C SER A 107 -0.94 0.36 -6.43
N TRP A 108 -1.56 -0.72 -6.92
CA TRP A 108 -1.47 -1.21 -8.29
C TRP A 108 -0.05 -1.56 -8.78
N GLY A 109 0.90 -1.80 -7.87
CA GLY A 109 2.29 -2.12 -8.23
C GLY A 109 3.07 -0.95 -8.84
N ARG A 110 2.57 0.28 -8.74
CA ARG A 110 3.29 1.47 -9.20
C ARG A 110 4.54 1.68 -8.35
N SER A 111 5.64 2.04 -9.01
CA SER A 111 6.96 2.25 -8.38
C SER A 111 7.48 1.06 -7.55
N VAL A 112 6.93 -0.14 -7.76
CA VAL A 112 7.50 -1.39 -7.27
C VAL A 112 8.47 -1.89 -8.31
N MET A 113 9.76 -2.00 -7.96
CA MET A 113 10.83 -2.31 -8.91
C MET A 113 11.70 -3.45 -8.39
N PRO A 114 12.01 -4.44 -9.23
CA PRO A 114 13.05 -5.41 -8.92
C PRO A 114 14.42 -4.75 -9.07
N VAL A 115 15.33 -5.03 -8.15
CA VAL A 115 16.72 -4.59 -8.16
C VAL A 115 17.56 -5.85 -8.24
N LYS A 116 18.28 -5.99 -9.35
CA LYS A 116 18.96 -7.26 -9.69
C LYS A 116 20.43 -7.28 -9.28
N ASP A 117 21.03 -6.10 -9.19
CA ASP A 117 22.45 -5.90 -8.98
C ASP A 117 22.72 -4.50 -8.37
N LYS A 118 23.96 -4.25 -8.04
CA LYS A 118 24.41 -3.00 -7.43
C LYS A 118 24.19 -1.79 -8.33
N ASP A 119 24.48 -1.91 -9.62
CA ASP A 119 24.32 -0.79 -10.57
C ASP A 119 22.86 -0.36 -10.65
N THR A 120 21.93 -1.33 -10.68
CA THR A 120 20.49 -1.06 -10.62
C THR A 120 20.10 -0.41 -9.29
N ALA A 121 20.70 -0.81 -8.16
CA ALA A 121 20.45 -0.23 -6.85
C ALA A 121 20.86 1.25 -6.82
N GLU A 122 22.05 1.58 -7.27
CA GLU A 122 22.59 2.94 -7.33
C GLU A 122 21.71 3.84 -8.21
N ALA A 123 21.35 3.37 -9.41
CA ALA A 123 20.48 4.12 -10.33
C ALA A 123 19.07 4.38 -9.75
N VAL A 124 18.50 3.42 -9.02
CA VAL A 124 17.20 3.59 -8.37
C VAL A 124 17.27 4.58 -7.22
N ILE A 125 18.33 4.54 -6.43
CA ILE A 125 18.55 5.50 -5.33
C ILE A 125 18.73 6.91 -5.89
N GLU A 126 19.60 7.09 -6.89
CA GLU A 126 19.83 8.38 -7.55
C GLU A 126 18.50 8.97 -8.09
N ASN A 127 17.70 8.16 -8.80
CA ASN A 127 16.42 8.59 -9.31
C ASN A 127 15.47 9.05 -8.18
N ARG A 128 15.44 8.36 -7.05
CA ARG A 128 14.62 8.75 -5.91
C ARG A 128 15.07 10.02 -5.20
N GLN A 129 16.36 10.31 -5.21
CA GLN A 129 16.90 11.53 -4.61
C GLN A 129 16.49 12.80 -5.36
N VAL A 130 16.28 12.72 -6.67
CA VAL A 130 15.80 13.83 -7.50
C VAL A 130 14.29 13.98 -7.52
N THR A 131 13.56 13.04 -6.93
CA THR A 131 12.09 13.11 -6.80
C THR A 131 11.73 13.96 -5.58
N ASP A 132 10.80 14.89 -5.72
CA ASP A 132 10.48 15.87 -4.67
C ASP A 132 9.55 15.34 -3.56
N GLY A 133 9.09 14.11 -3.64
CA GLY A 133 8.18 13.52 -2.68
C GLY A 133 8.88 13.11 -1.36
N PRO A 134 8.45 13.60 -0.18
CA PRO A 134 9.06 13.21 1.09
C PRO A 134 9.00 11.71 1.34
N GLN A 135 8.05 11.01 0.76
CA GLN A 135 7.92 9.55 0.85
C GLN A 135 8.96 8.80 0.01
N ASP A 136 9.52 9.44 -1.04
CA ASP A 136 10.52 8.83 -1.90
C ASP A 136 11.88 8.70 -1.21
N ARG A 137 12.05 9.41 -0.09
CA ARG A 137 13.24 9.34 0.79
C ARG A 137 13.10 8.29 1.89
N ILE A 138 12.02 7.52 1.92
CA ILE A 138 11.85 6.35 2.78
C ILE A 138 11.94 5.11 1.91
N TYR A 139 12.97 4.33 2.13
CA TYR A 139 13.31 3.18 1.31
C TYR A 139 12.79 1.90 1.98
N TYR A 140 11.81 1.26 1.35
CA TYR A 140 11.30 -0.05 1.73
C TYR A 140 11.94 -1.08 0.81
N LEU A 141 12.86 -1.87 1.37
CA LEU A 141 13.64 -2.88 0.68
C LEU A 141 13.22 -4.25 1.17
N GLN A 142 12.89 -5.15 0.26
CA GLN A 142 12.39 -6.47 0.63
C GLN A 142 13.03 -7.54 -0.26
N GLU A 143 13.41 -8.68 0.35
CA GLU A 143 13.90 -9.81 -0.41
C GLU A 143 12.91 -10.22 -1.51
N MET A 144 13.43 -10.63 -2.64
CA MET A 144 12.61 -11.13 -3.74
C MET A 144 12.34 -12.61 -3.50
N ILE A 145 11.06 -12.93 -3.34
CA ILE A 145 10.64 -14.33 -3.18
C ILE A 145 10.56 -15.00 -4.54
N ASP A 146 11.27 -16.10 -4.71
CA ASP A 146 11.11 -16.97 -5.86
C ASP A 146 9.73 -17.66 -5.79
N ARG A 147 8.91 -17.38 -6.79
CA ARG A 147 7.53 -17.86 -6.86
C ARG A 147 7.08 -18.03 -8.31
N PRO A 148 6.09 -18.88 -8.57
CA PRO A 148 5.42 -18.89 -9.88
C PRO A 148 4.93 -17.47 -10.24
N PRO A 149 4.74 -17.12 -11.52
CA PRO A 149 4.32 -15.80 -11.97
C PRO A 149 2.85 -15.51 -11.61
N ARG A 150 2.48 -15.82 -10.39
CA ARG A 150 1.14 -15.60 -9.80
C ARG A 150 1.25 -15.22 -8.34
N ASP A 151 0.21 -14.59 -7.83
CA ASP A 151 -0.05 -14.45 -6.39
C ASP A 151 -1.47 -14.90 -6.05
N ILE A 152 -1.75 -14.98 -4.76
CA ILE A 152 -3.08 -15.32 -4.23
C ILE A 152 -3.65 -14.05 -3.61
N ARG A 153 -4.85 -13.67 -4.06
CA ARG A 153 -5.63 -12.62 -3.42
C ARG A 153 -6.75 -13.23 -2.62
N VAL A 154 -6.73 -13.00 -1.31
CA VAL A 154 -7.78 -13.43 -0.41
C VAL A 154 -8.59 -12.20 0.02
N ILE A 155 -9.91 -12.34 0.04
CA ILE A 155 -10.84 -11.33 0.58
C ILE A 155 -11.36 -11.86 1.90
N THR A 156 -11.23 -11.07 2.94
CA THR A 156 -11.70 -11.40 4.28
C THR A 156 -12.79 -10.43 4.72
N VAL A 157 -13.78 -10.96 5.46
CA VAL A 157 -14.82 -10.18 6.11
C VAL A 157 -14.90 -10.68 7.56
N GLY A 158 -14.64 -9.78 8.50
CA GLY A 158 -14.41 -10.18 9.88
C GLY A 158 -13.18 -11.10 9.99
N ASP A 159 -13.37 -12.26 10.58
CA ASP A 159 -12.37 -13.31 10.77
C ASP A 159 -12.39 -14.42 9.70
N GLN A 160 -13.23 -14.28 8.67
CA GLN A 160 -13.44 -15.30 7.65
C GLN A 160 -12.86 -14.90 6.30
N ALA A 161 -12.21 -15.85 5.64
CA ALA A 161 -11.83 -15.75 4.24
C ALA A 161 -13.06 -16.12 3.38
N VAL A 162 -13.70 -15.11 2.75
CA VAL A 162 -14.93 -15.30 1.98
C VAL A 162 -14.69 -15.59 0.50
N SER A 163 -13.50 -15.26 -0.02
CA SER A 163 -13.13 -15.52 -1.41
C SER A 163 -11.62 -15.53 -1.56
N ALA A 164 -11.12 -16.30 -2.52
CA ALA A 164 -9.72 -16.27 -2.94
C ALA A 164 -9.64 -16.45 -4.46
N MET A 165 -8.61 -15.85 -5.07
CA MET A 165 -8.32 -15.98 -6.49
C MET A 165 -6.82 -16.00 -6.73
N TYR A 166 -6.38 -16.68 -7.77
CA TYR A 166 -5.05 -16.46 -8.34
C TYR A 166 -5.08 -15.22 -9.24
N ARG A 167 -3.96 -14.47 -9.23
CA ARG A 167 -3.70 -13.43 -10.22
C ARG A 167 -2.44 -13.80 -10.97
N LYS A 168 -2.59 -14.23 -12.22
CA LYS A 168 -1.47 -14.69 -13.06
C LYS A 168 -0.93 -13.51 -13.88
N SER A 169 0.39 -13.37 -13.92
CA SER A 169 1.06 -12.42 -14.80
C SER A 169 1.34 -13.07 -16.15
N SER A 170 1.01 -12.37 -17.23
CA SER A 170 1.25 -12.84 -18.60
C SER A 170 2.70 -12.70 -19.11
N GLY A 171 3.61 -12.15 -18.27
CA GLY A 171 5.01 -12.01 -18.72
C GLY A 171 5.90 -11.12 -17.84
N GLY A 172 5.52 -10.82 -16.60
CA GLY A 172 6.31 -9.97 -15.73
C GLY A 172 6.28 -10.41 -14.27
N PHE A 173 7.10 -9.77 -13.45
CA PHE A 173 7.12 -10.06 -12.02
C PHE A 173 5.89 -9.49 -11.28
N LYS A 174 5.19 -8.50 -11.86
CA LYS A 174 4.00 -7.88 -11.28
C LYS A 174 2.73 -8.67 -11.64
N THR A 175 1.89 -8.92 -10.65
CA THR A 175 0.66 -9.72 -10.75
C THR A 175 -0.60 -8.90 -10.48
N ASN A 176 -0.53 -7.58 -10.66
CA ASN A 176 -1.67 -6.69 -10.45
C ASN A 176 -2.62 -6.73 -11.65
N ILE A 177 -3.92 -6.93 -11.42
CA ILE A 177 -4.95 -6.92 -12.48
C ILE A 177 -4.93 -5.60 -13.27
N ALA A 178 -4.74 -4.46 -12.58
CA ALA A 178 -4.59 -3.16 -13.25
C ALA A 178 -3.38 -3.05 -14.20
N LEU A 179 -2.48 -4.02 -14.20
CA LEU A 179 -1.32 -4.13 -15.08
C LEU A 179 -1.44 -5.31 -16.05
N GLY A 180 -2.65 -5.86 -16.23
CA GLY A 180 -2.93 -6.91 -17.18
C GLY A 180 -2.75 -8.34 -16.66
N ALA A 181 -2.77 -8.55 -15.34
CA ALA A 181 -2.81 -9.91 -14.79
C ALA A 181 -4.22 -10.50 -14.91
N ASP A 182 -4.29 -11.78 -15.24
CA ASP A 182 -5.54 -12.52 -15.37
C ASP A 182 -5.97 -13.09 -14.02
N PRO A 183 -7.24 -12.82 -13.58
CA PRO A 183 -7.83 -13.48 -12.42
C PRO A 183 -8.26 -14.91 -12.79
N GLU A 184 -8.00 -15.86 -11.90
CA GLU A 184 -8.37 -17.26 -12.05
C GLU A 184 -8.94 -17.83 -10.75
#